data_debe0b26d3d69c1884a687f71beb623b
#
_entry.id   debe0b26d3d69c1884a687f71beb623b
#
_cell.length_a   1.000
_cell.length_b   1.000
_cell.length_c   1.000
_cell.angle_alpha   90.00
_cell.angle_beta   90.00
_cell.angle_gamma   90.00
#
_symmetry.space_group_name_H-M   'P 1'
#
loop_
_entity.id
_entity.type
_entity.pdbx_description
1 polymer ?
#
loop_
_entity_poly.entity_id
_entity_poly.type
_entity_poly.pdbx_seq_one_letter_code
_entity_poly.pdbx_strand_id
1 'polypeptide(L)'
;MSGSLLCVTGTDTDVGKTVVTACLAATALTEGDRVAVYKPTQTGVGPDEPGDVDTIAALLGHPDRLTVAEGVRMGPAMAPVDAALESGGTAAAAALPGRNWHLDRIAALQADHETVLVEGAGGLLVQLTPDGATIADLALEADAALAVVTRPDLGTLNHTGLTLEAIRQRRVHPGPLIIGSWPTQPTAVHRTNLHRLREAATEYRHPWGGALPAALDTTTVESMYRAAAGLTGTLSAAEGFLQAPSIDPGSHPAPATRSSRLPLFG
;
A
#
# COMPACT_ATOMS: atom_id res chain seq x y z
N MET A 1 -3.47 4.03 -23.93
CA MET A 1 -3.79 4.72 -22.66
C MET A 1 -2.83 4.12 -21.63
N SER A 2 -2.05 4.92 -20.90
CA SER A 2 -1.19 4.38 -19.85
C SER A 2 -2.12 3.90 -18.72
N GLY A 3 -2.04 2.63 -18.39
CA GLY A 3 -2.84 2.05 -17.29
C GLY A 3 -2.45 2.64 -15.95
N SER A 4 -3.34 2.57 -14.96
CA SER A 4 -3.09 3.01 -13.59
C SER A 4 -2.17 2.03 -12.86
N LEU A 5 -1.10 2.52 -12.22
CA LEU A 5 -0.21 1.73 -11.39
C LEU A 5 -0.18 2.27 -9.97
N LEU A 6 -0.55 1.44 -9.01
CA LEU A 6 -0.59 1.81 -7.61
C LEU A 6 0.13 0.75 -6.76
N CYS A 7 1.17 1.16 -6.05
CA CYS A 7 1.77 0.34 -5.01
C CYS A 7 1.02 0.52 -3.68
N VAL A 8 0.96 -0.52 -2.86
CA VAL A 8 0.29 -0.52 -1.55
C VAL A 8 1.28 -0.90 -0.47
N THR A 9 1.49 -0.01 0.49
CA THR A 9 2.30 -0.26 1.68
C THR A 9 1.48 -0.15 2.96
N GLY A 10 2.02 -0.64 4.07
CA GLY A 10 1.46 -0.42 5.39
C GLY A 10 2.36 0.43 6.26
N THR A 11 1.80 1.02 7.31
CA THR A 11 2.61 1.60 8.40
C THR A 11 3.20 0.52 9.30
N ASP A 12 2.71 -0.73 9.16
CA ASP A 12 3.14 -1.92 9.89
C ASP A 12 2.61 -3.20 9.22
N THR A 13 2.91 -4.36 9.80
CA THR A 13 2.23 -5.63 9.50
C THR A 13 0.81 -5.61 10.09
N ASP A 14 -0.11 -6.38 9.50
CA ASP A 14 -1.51 -6.56 9.97
C ASP A 14 -2.33 -5.27 10.08
N VAL A 15 -1.99 -4.25 9.29
CA VAL A 15 -2.79 -3.00 9.18
C VAL A 15 -3.96 -3.10 8.19
N GLY A 16 -4.15 -4.26 7.53
CA GLY A 16 -5.23 -4.52 6.59
C GLY A 16 -4.89 -4.28 5.12
N LYS A 17 -3.61 -4.34 4.73
CA LYS A 17 -3.18 -4.14 3.32
C LYS A 17 -3.98 -4.99 2.34
N THR A 18 -4.03 -6.30 2.55
CA THR A 18 -4.67 -7.26 1.64
C THR A 18 -6.15 -6.98 1.41
N VAL A 19 -6.89 -6.62 2.48
CA VAL A 19 -8.30 -6.23 2.36
C VAL A 19 -8.46 -4.89 1.63
N VAL A 20 -7.58 -3.92 1.91
CA VAL A 20 -7.56 -2.63 1.18
C VAL A 20 -7.23 -2.85 -0.29
N THR A 21 -6.22 -3.69 -0.61
CA THR A 21 -5.87 -4.03 -2.00
C THR A 21 -7.05 -4.69 -2.72
N ALA A 22 -7.77 -5.59 -2.06
CA ALA A 22 -9.01 -6.18 -2.61
C ALA A 22 -10.08 -5.11 -2.90
N CYS A 23 -10.30 -4.16 -1.98
CA CYS A 23 -11.24 -3.07 -2.21
C CYS A 23 -10.82 -2.14 -3.37
N LEU A 24 -9.52 -1.83 -3.48
CA LEU A 24 -9.00 -1.05 -4.62
C LEU A 24 -9.19 -1.80 -5.94
N ALA A 25 -8.91 -3.10 -5.97
CA ALA A 25 -9.18 -3.95 -7.13
C ALA A 25 -10.68 -4.00 -7.48
N ALA A 26 -11.56 -4.12 -6.47
CA ALA A 26 -13.01 -4.08 -6.66
C ALA A 26 -13.49 -2.77 -7.29
N THR A 27 -12.90 -1.63 -6.89
CA THR A 27 -13.19 -0.32 -7.49
C THR A 27 -12.88 -0.32 -8.99
N ALA A 28 -11.65 -0.71 -9.37
CA ALA A 28 -11.23 -0.76 -10.77
C ALA A 28 -12.06 -1.74 -11.60
N LEU A 29 -12.35 -2.93 -11.07
CA LEU A 29 -13.24 -3.91 -11.71
C LEU A 29 -14.63 -3.35 -11.97
N THR A 30 -15.18 -2.54 -11.04
CA THR A 30 -16.49 -1.88 -11.19
C THR A 30 -16.46 -0.81 -12.29
N GLU A 31 -15.34 -0.12 -12.46
CA GLU A 31 -15.11 0.85 -13.54
C GLU A 31 -14.93 0.18 -14.92
N GLY A 32 -14.73 -1.12 -14.93
CA GLY A 32 -14.65 -1.92 -16.15
C GLY A 32 -13.24 -2.35 -16.53
N ASP A 33 -12.24 -2.08 -15.70
CA ASP A 33 -10.84 -2.40 -15.95
C ASP A 33 -10.57 -3.91 -15.93
N ARG A 34 -9.55 -4.32 -16.66
CA ARG A 34 -8.79 -5.55 -16.38
C ARG A 34 -7.77 -5.18 -15.29
N VAL A 35 -7.80 -5.90 -14.19
CA VAL A 35 -7.01 -5.60 -13.01
C VAL A 35 -5.98 -6.69 -12.78
N ALA A 36 -4.72 -6.30 -12.54
CA ALA A 36 -3.71 -7.21 -12.03
C ALA A 36 -3.37 -6.84 -10.58
N VAL A 37 -3.25 -7.84 -9.71
CA VAL A 37 -2.68 -7.70 -8.37
C VAL A 37 -1.40 -8.50 -8.30
N TYR A 38 -0.31 -7.84 -7.95
CA TYR A 38 1.02 -8.44 -7.86
C TYR A 38 1.57 -8.34 -6.42
N LYS A 39 1.97 -9.48 -5.86
CA LYS A 39 2.70 -9.57 -4.59
C LYS A 39 4.15 -9.94 -4.89
N PRO A 40 5.12 -9.00 -4.82
CA PRO A 40 6.53 -9.29 -5.12
C PRO A 40 7.08 -10.41 -4.25
N THR A 41 6.77 -10.40 -2.96
CA THR A 41 7.25 -11.40 -2.00
C THR A 41 6.14 -11.76 -1.02
N GLN A 42 5.81 -13.03 -0.93
CA GLN A 42 4.89 -13.62 0.02
C GLN A 42 5.69 -14.35 1.10
N THR A 43 5.46 -14.04 2.36
CA THR A 43 6.07 -14.72 3.53
C THR A 43 5.00 -15.21 4.49
N GLY A 44 5.35 -16.18 5.34
CA GLY A 44 4.46 -16.68 6.38
C GLY A 44 3.41 -17.68 5.92
N VAL A 45 3.54 -18.24 4.69
CA VAL A 45 2.60 -19.23 4.14
C VAL A 45 3.37 -20.39 3.54
N GLY A 46 2.84 -21.60 3.69
CA GLY A 46 3.38 -22.79 3.07
C GLY A 46 3.20 -22.82 1.55
N PRO A 47 3.82 -23.80 0.86
CA PRO A 47 3.77 -23.86 -0.61
C PRO A 47 2.35 -24.07 -1.16
N ASP A 48 1.49 -24.78 -0.43
CA ASP A 48 0.12 -25.11 -0.83
C ASP A 48 -0.94 -24.31 -0.07
N GLU A 49 -0.53 -23.35 0.77
CA GLU A 49 -1.44 -22.47 1.52
C GLU A 49 -1.79 -21.23 0.69
N PRO A 50 -3.04 -20.69 0.80
CA PRO A 50 -3.39 -19.46 0.10
C PRO A 50 -2.56 -18.27 0.62
N GLY A 51 -1.95 -17.52 -0.31
CA GLY A 51 -1.26 -16.27 -0.01
C GLY A 51 -2.19 -15.06 -0.06
N ASP A 52 -1.60 -13.86 0.03
CA ASP A 52 -2.36 -12.61 0.00
C ASP A 52 -3.12 -12.43 -1.32
N VAL A 53 -2.49 -12.78 -2.45
CA VAL A 53 -3.14 -12.66 -3.78
C VAL A 53 -4.27 -13.67 -3.96
N ASP A 54 -4.14 -14.89 -3.41
CA ASP A 54 -5.20 -15.89 -3.42
C ASP A 54 -6.39 -15.42 -2.56
N THR A 55 -6.08 -14.82 -1.41
CA THR A 55 -7.06 -14.19 -0.52
C THR A 55 -7.81 -13.08 -1.25
N ILE A 56 -7.11 -12.19 -1.96
CA ILE A 56 -7.73 -11.11 -2.75
C ILE A 56 -8.67 -11.69 -3.82
N ALA A 57 -8.22 -12.69 -4.57
CA ALA A 57 -9.04 -13.33 -5.59
C ALA A 57 -10.31 -13.97 -4.99
N ALA A 58 -10.18 -14.66 -3.86
CA ALA A 58 -11.30 -15.27 -3.14
C ALA A 58 -12.30 -14.22 -2.63
N LEU A 59 -11.81 -13.12 -2.02
CA LEU A 59 -12.62 -12.01 -1.54
C LEU A 59 -13.46 -11.37 -2.65
N LEU A 60 -12.96 -11.38 -3.89
CA LEU A 60 -13.63 -10.80 -5.06
C LEU A 60 -14.43 -11.81 -5.89
N GLY A 61 -14.42 -13.09 -5.50
CA GLY A 61 -15.17 -14.16 -6.18
C GLY A 61 -14.54 -14.58 -7.51
N HIS A 62 -13.23 -14.43 -7.68
CA HIS A 62 -12.46 -14.84 -8.87
C HIS A 62 -13.03 -14.29 -10.21
N PRO A 63 -13.24 -12.97 -10.36
CA PRO A 63 -13.79 -12.44 -11.60
C PRO A 63 -12.82 -12.63 -12.78
N ASP A 64 -13.34 -12.89 -13.99
CA ASP A 64 -12.54 -13.15 -15.21
C ASP A 64 -11.56 -12.01 -15.56
N ARG A 65 -11.85 -10.78 -15.13
CA ARG A 65 -11.01 -9.60 -15.37
C ARG A 65 -9.96 -9.33 -14.30
N LEU A 66 -9.82 -10.22 -13.31
CA LEU A 66 -8.80 -10.15 -12.27
C LEU A 66 -7.70 -11.17 -12.54
N THR A 67 -6.49 -10.69 -12.69
CA THR A 67 -5.26 -11.49 -12.69
C THR A 67 -4.55 -11.31 -11.35
N VAL A 68 -4.16 -12.41 -10.70
CA VAL A 68 -3.32 -12.36 -9.51
C VAL A 68 -1.98 -13.01 -9.81
N ALA A 69 -0.91 -12.41 -9.30
CA ALA A 69 0.44 -12.88 -9.51
C ALA A 69 1.30 -12.74 -8.25
N GLU A 70 2.11 -13.75 -7.99
CA GLU A 70 3.07 -13.76 -6.90
C GLU A 70 4.48 -13.86 -7.47
N GLY A 71 5.43 -13.14 -6.89
CA GLY A 71 6.83 -13.19 -7.32
C GLY A 71 7.55 -14.36 -6.66
N VAL A 72 7.76 -14.29 -5.36
CA VAL A 72 8.45 -15.33 -4.57
C VAL A 72 7.65 -15.66 -3.31
N ARG A 73 7.60 -16.94 -2.97
CA ARG A 73 6.93 -17.45 -1.77
C ARG A 73 7.92 -18.05 -0.79
N MET A 74 7.78 -17.73 0.49
CA MET A 74 8.65 -18.22 1.57
C MET A 74 7.81 -18.58 2.81
N GLY A 75 8.11 -19.76 3.42
CA GLY A 75 7.40 -20.28 4.58
C GLY A 75 7.55 -19.45 5.86
N PRO A 76 8.77 -19.01 6.24
CA PRO A 76 8.95 -18.27 7.49
C PRO A 76 8.20 -16.94 7.50
N ALA A 77 7.48 -16.63 8.61
CA ALA A 77 6.74 -15.39 8.81
C ALA A 77 7.68 -14.27 9.30
N MET A 78 8.51 -13.73 8.41
CA MET A 78 9.46 -12.67 8.70
C MET A 78 9.71 -11.82 7.45
N ALA A 79 10.60 -10.81 7.53
CA ALA A 79 10.95 -10.01 6.37
C ALA A 79 11.51 -10.88 5.23
N PRO A 80 11.24 -10.58 3.95
CA PRO A 80 11.53 -11.48 2.83
C PRO A 80 12.96 -12.01 2.76
N VAL A 81 13.96 -11.14 2.90
CA VAL A 81 15.37 -11.53 2.86
C VAL A 81 15.72 -12.42 4.06
N ASP A 82 15.18 -12.10 5.24
CA ASP A 82 15.39 -12.89 6.46
C ASP A 82 14.69 -14.27 6.34
N ALA A 83 13.50 -14.31 5.73
CA ALA A 83 12.79 -15.56 5.44
C ALA A 83 13.59 -16.49 4.51
N ALA A 84 14.26 -15.93 3.51
CA ALA A 84 15.14 -16.69 2.63
C ALA A 84 16.42 -17.15 3.36
N LEU A 85 17.00 -16.30 4.20
CA LEU A 85 18.15 -16.65 5.04
C LEU A 85 17.80 -17.82 5.97
N GLU A 86 16.66 -17.79 6.63
CA GLU A 86 16.18 -18.85 7.52
C GLU A 86 15.90 -20.15 6.75
N SER A 87 15.34 -20.05 5.55
CA SER A 87 14.98 -21.22 4.73
C SER A 87 16.16 -21.95 4.10
N GLY A 88 17.24 -21.24 3.75
CA GLY A 88 18.36 -21.84 3.00
C GLY A 88 19.67 -21.05 3.06
N GLY A 89 19.83 -20.21 4.07
CA GLY A 89 21.04 -19.45 4.31
C GLY A 89 21.33 -18.37 3.25
N THR A 90 22.57 -17.90 3.22
CA THR A 90 23.00 -16.80 2.32
C THR A 90 22.82 -17.15 0.84
N ALA A 91 22.89 -18.42 0.46
CA ALA A 91 22.68 -18.85 -0.92
C ALA A 91 21.21 -18.65 -1.36
N ALA A 92 20.25 -19.00 -0.49
CA ALA A 92 18.82 -18.78 -0.77
C ALA A 92 18.49 -17.30 -0.83
N ALA A 93 19.00 -16.48 0.09
CA ALA A 93 18.80 -15.04 0.08
C ALA A 93 19.40 -14.38 -1.17
N ALA A 94 20.59 -14.80 -1.61
CA ALA A 94 21.22 -14.29 -2.83
C ALA A 94 20.52 -14.76 -4.12
N ALA A 95 19.76 -15.85 -4.06
CA ALA A 95 18.98 -16.39 -5.18
C ALA A 95 17.60 -15.72 -5.35
N LEU A 96 17.18 -14.87 -4.41
CA LEU A 96 15.94 -14.11 -4.57
C LEU A 96 16.04 -13.21 -5.82
N PRO A 97 14.92 -13.02 -6.54
CA PRO A 97 14.89 -12.06 -7.62
C PRO A 97 15.29 -10.65 -7.15
N GLY A 98 16.12 -9.99 -7.94
CA GLY A 98 16.48 -8.60 -7.71
C GLY A 98 15.39 -7.63 -8.17
N ARG A 99 15.57 -6.36 -7.86
CA ARG A 99 14.65 -5.27 -8.19
C ARG A 99 14.20 -5.26 -9.65
N ASN A 100 15.13 -5.35 -10.59
CA ASN A 100 14.82 -5.28 -12.03
C ASN A 100 13.86 -6.39 -12.46
N TRP A 101 13.99 -7.59 -11.91
CA TRP A 101 13.08 -8.68 -12.22
C TRP A 101 11.63 -8.34 -11.81
N HIS A 102 11.45 -7.71 -10.64
CA HIS A 102 10.12 -7.27 -10.18
C HIS A 102 9.58 -6.12 -11.07
N LEU A 103 10.42 -5.18 -11.49
CA LEU A 103 10.04 -4.10 -12.39
C LEU A 103 9.61 -4.64 -13.77
N ASP A 104 10.33 -5.61 -14.31
CA ASP A 104 9.96 -6.28 -15.58
C ASP A 104 8.60 -6.99 -15.46
N ARG A 105 8.33 -7.64 -14.31
CA ARG A 105 7.02 -8.27 -14.04
C ARG A 105 5.89 -7.24 -13.94
N ILE A 106 6.12 -6.11 -13.27
CA ILE A 106 5.16 -5.00 -13.21
C ILE A 106 4.88 -4.46 -14.60
N ALA A 107 5.90 -4.19 -15.40
CA ALA A 107 5.76 -3.70 -16.77
C ALA A 107 5.01 -4.68 -17.67
N ALA A 108 5.27 -6.00 -17.54
CA ALA A 108 4.53 -7.02 -18.26
C ALA A 108 3.03 -7.04 -17.90
N LEU A 109 2.70 -6.87 -16.61
CA LEU A 109 1.30 -6.79 -16.16
C LEU A 109 0.62 -5.52 -16.69
N GLN A 110 1.31 -4.38 -16.72
CA GLN A 110 0.80 -3.12 -17.27
C GLN A 110 0.52 -3.19 -18.77
N ALA A 111 1.20 -4.06 -19.51
CA ALA A 111 0.94 -4.23 -20.94
C ALA A 111 -0.44 -4.83 -21.25
N ASP A 112 -0.97 -5.63 -20.31
CA ASP A 112 -2.20 -6.40 -20.51
C ASP A 112 -3.38 -5.94 -19.62
N HIS A 113 -3.17 -5.00 -18.68
CA HIS A 113 -4.16 -4.56 -17.69
C HIS A 113 -4.25 -3.03 -17.61
N GLU A 114 -5.45 -2.52 -17.48
CA GLU A 114 -5.73 -1.09 -17.29
C GLU A 114 -5.32 -0.63 -15.89
N THR A 115 -5.45 -1.49 -14.87
CA THR A 115 -5.05 -1.20 -13.50
C THR A 115 -4.14 -2.30 -12.95
N VAL A 116 -2.97 -1.91 -12.41
CA VAL A 116 -2.04 -2.81 -11.73
C VAL A 116 -1.84 -2.34 -10.28
N LEU A 117 -2.10 -3.24 -9.33
CA LEU A 117 -1.86 -3.02 -7.91
C LEU A 117 -0.66 -3.88 -7.46
N VAL A 118 0.31 -3.27 -6.78
CA VAL A 118 1.49 -3.98 -6.27
C VAL A 118 1.48 -3.94 -4.76
N GLU A 119 1.23 -5.06 -4.09
CA GLU A 119 1.17 -5.13 -2.64
C GLU A 119 2.53 -5.46 -2.02
N GLY A 120 3.07 -4.56 -1.21
CA GLY A 120 4.30 -4.78 -0.44
C GLY A 120 4.14 -5.76 0.72
N ALA A 121 5.25 -6.19 1.31
CA ALA A 121 5.31 -6.98 2.53
C ALA A 121 5.67 -6.08 3.72
N GLY A 122 4.89 -6.16 4.82
CA GLY A 122 5.12 -5.33 6.01
C GLY A 122 4.99 -3.84 5.76
N GLY A 123 5.97 -3.07 6.24
CA GLY A 123 6.01 -1.60 6.10
C GLY A 123 6.82 -1.10 4.91
N LEU A 124 6.87 0.23 4.76
CA LEU A 124 7.47 0.93 3.62
C LEU A 124 8.91 0.53 3.30
N LEU A 125 9.73 0.34 4.33
CA LEU A 125 11.17 0.14 4.21
C LEU A 125 11.60 -1.32 4.42
N VAL A 126 10.65 -2.25 4.39
CA VAL A 126 10.97 -3.69 4.44
C VAL A 126 11.68 -4.06 3.15
N GLN A 127 12.86 -4.67 3.30
CA GLN A 127 13.68 -5.14 2.19
C GLN A 127 13.02 -6.33 1.50
N LEU A 128 12.70 -6.17 0.22
CA LEU A 128 12.04 -7.20 -0.61
C LEU A 128 13.04 -8.04 -1.40
N THR A 129 14.20 -7.47 -1.72
CA THR A 129 15.15 -8.05 -2.67
C THR A 129 16.57 -8.08 -2.08
N PRO A 130 17.48 -8.96 -2.57
CA PRO A 130 18.83 -9.05 -2.05
C PRO A 130 19.69 -7.79 -2.29
N ASP A 131 19.32 -6.98 -3.27
CA ASP A 131 19.96 -5.69 -3.57
C ASP A 131 19.38 -4.53 -2.74
N GLY A 132 18.55 -4.82 -1.74
CA GLY A 132 18.05 -3.86 -0.76
C GLY A 132 16.83 -3.08 -1.19
N ALA A 133 16.20 -3.40 -2.33
CA ALA A 133 15.02 -2.67 -2.76
C ALA A 133 13.81 -2.95 -1.87
N THR A 134 13.03 -1.89 -1.64
CA THR A 134 11.79 -1.84 -0.87
C THR A 134 10.60 -1.59 -1.81
N ILE A 135 9.38 -1.65 -1.29
CA ILE A 135 8.20 -1.25 -2.09
C ILE A 135 8.27 0.23 -2.52
N ALA A 136 8.93 1.10 -1.75
CA ALA A 136 9.13 2.49 -2.13
C ALA A 136 10.06 2.63 -3.34
N ASP A 137 11.09 1.79 -3.45
CA ASP A 137 12.01 1.79 -4.59
C ASP A 137 11.31 1.27 -5.84
N LEU A 138 10.51 0.20 -5.72
CA LEU A 138 9.68 -0.29 -6.84
C LEU A 138 8.68 0.76 -7.32
N ALA A 139 8.00 1.46 -6.38
CA ALA A 139 7.06 2.51 -6.71
C ALA A 139 7.74 3.68 -7.44
N LEU A 140 8.90 4.12 -6.94
CA LEU A 140 9.66 5.22 -7.55
C LEU A 140 10.10 4.90 -8.97
N GLU A 141 10.71 3.72 -9.17
CA GLU A 141 11.28 3.34 -10.46
C GLU A 141 10.22 2.95 -11.50
N ALA A 142 9.06 2.44 -11.05
CA ALA A 142 7.93 2.17 -11.94
C ALA A 142 7.03 3.39 -12.17
N ASP A 143 7.39 4.57 -11.63
CA ASP A 143 6.59 5.81 -11.67
C ASP A 143 5.16 5.63 -11.11
N ALA A 144 5.03 4.81 -10.05
CA ALA A 144 3.77 4.47 -9.41
C ALA A 144 3.45 5.42 -8.25
N ALA A 145 2.16 5.66 -8.02
CA ALA A 145 1.71 6.23 -6.75
C ALA A 145 1.77 5.17 -5.64
N LEU A 146 1.90 5.60 -4.38
CA LEU A 146 2.03 4.71 -3.23
C LEU A 146 0.93 4.96 -2.21
N ALA A 147 -0.03 4.05 -2.14
CA ALA A 147 -1.07 4.01 -1.13
C ALA A 147 -0.48 3.58 0.22
N VAL A 148 -0.94 4.23 1.29
CA VAL A 148 -0.52 3.92 2.66
C VAL A 148 -1.70 3.42 3.48
N VAL A 149 -1.59 2.21 3.99
CA VAL A 149 -2.59 1.60 4.89
C VAL A 149 -2.12 1.74 6.32
N THR A 150 -2.96 2.30 7.17
CA THR A 150 -2.68 2.55 8.59
C THR A 150 -3.78 2.01 9.50
N ARG A 151 -3.51 1.93 10.81
CA ARG A 151 -4.49 1.55 11.84
C ARG A 151 -5.03 2.80 12.54
N PRO A 152 -6.17 2.72 13.24
CA PRO A 152 -6.73 3.87 13.97
C PRO A 152 -6.20 4.02 15.41
N ASP A 153 -5.45 3.04 15.92
CA ASP A 153 -5.09 2.87 17.33
C ASP A 153 -3.99 3.82 17.81
N LEU A 154 -3.72 3.79 19.13
CA LEU A 154 -2.63 4.54 19.73
C LEU A 154 -1.28 4.18 19.08
N GLY A 155 -0.47 5.20 18.79
CA GLY A 155 0.81 5.06 18.07
C GLY A 155 0.71 5.31 16.56
N THR A 156 -0.49 5.26 15.97
CA THR A 156 -0.67 5.43 14.52
C THR A 156 -0.14 6.77 14.01
N LEU A 157 -0.31 7.85 14.77
CA LEU A 157 0.14 9.18 14.34
C LEU A 157 1.65 9.25 14.11
N ASN A 158 2.43 8.59 14.99
CA ASN A 158 3.87 8.47 14.83
C ASN A 158 4.24 7.59 13.63
N HIS A 159 3.68 6.38 13.54
CA HIS A 159 4.00 5.44 12.45
C HIS A 159 3.59 6.00 11.10
N THR A 160 2.40 6.60 11.00
CA THR A 160 1.95 7.23 9.76
C THR A 160 2.80 8.43 9.41
N GLY A 161 3.09 9.33 10.36
CA GLY A 161 3.94 10.50 10.11
C GLY A 161 5.32 10.12 9.58
N LEU A 162 6.00 9.14 10.21
CA LEU A 162 7.29 8.61 9.75
C LEU A 162 7.21 8.01 8.34
N THR A 163 6.14 7.27 8.04
CA THR A 163 5.92 6.65 6.71
C THR A 163 5.73 7.73 5.64
N LEU A 164 4.83 8.70 5.87
CA LEU A 164 4.55 9.77 4.92
C LEU A 164 5.77 10.67 4.70
N GLU A 165 6.53 10.95 5.75
CA GLU A 165 7.78 11.70 5.64
C GLU A 165 8.81 10.94 4.81
N ALA A 166 8.97 9.64 5.02
CA ALA A 166 9.88 8.80 4.25
C ALA A 166 9.49 8.73 2.76
N ILE A 167 8.20 8.65 2.44
CA ILE A 167 7.67 8.71 1.07
C ILE A 167 8.05 10.05 0.42
N ARG A 168 7.79 11.16 1.10
CA ARG A 168 8.14 12.51 0.62
C ARG A 168 9.63 12.67 0.37
N GLN A 169 10.49 12.20 1.30
CA GLN A 169 11.96 12.28 1.17
C GLN A 169 12.47 11.48 -0.03
N ARG A 170 11.84 10.36 -0.35
CA ARG A 170 12.15 9.53 -1.51
C ARG A 170 11.54 10.03 -2.82
N ARG A 171 10.70 11.06 -2.77
CA ARG A 171 10.00 11.62 -3.93
C ARG A 171 9.11 10.61 -4.66
N VAL A 172 8.57 9.63 -3.93
CA VAL A 172 7.57 8.72 -4.47
C VAL A 172 6.24 9.46 -4.57
N HIS A 173 5.47 9.23 -5.62
CA HIS A 173 4.17 9.85 -5.82
C HIS A 173 3.19 9.44 -4.69
N PRO A 174 2.56 10.41 -4.02
CA PRO A 174 1.63 10.10 -2.94
C PRO A 174 0.34 9.49 -3.49
N GLY A 175 0.04 8.28 -3.09
CA GLY A 175 -1.25 7.62 -3.25
C GLY A 175 -2.15 7.85 -2.03
N PRO A 176 -3.34 7.21 -1.96
CA PRO A 176 -4.29 7.42 -0.88
C PRO A 176 -3.77 6.95 0.49
N LEU A 177 -4.09 7.71 1.56
CA LEU A 177 -3.97 7.27 2.94
C LEU A 177 -5.30 6.65 3.40
N ILE A 178 -5.27 5.39 3.82
CA ILE A 178 -6.45 4.58 4.14
C ILE A 178 -6.30 3.98 5.54
N ILE A 179 -7.35 4.04 6.35
CA ILE A 179 -7.43 3.26 7.59
C ILE A 179 -7.96 1.86 7.21
N GLY A 180 -7.12 0.83 7.39
CA GLY A 180 -7.45 -0.53 6.95
C GLY A 180 -8.48 -1.26 7.81
N SER A 181 -8.76 -0.78 9.04
CA SER A 181 -9.74 -1.39 9.94
C SER A 181 -10.26 -0.37 10.94
N TRP A 182 -11.48 0.12 10.74
CA TRP A 182 -12.14 1.07 11.65
C TRP A 182 -13.07 0.34 12.62
N PRO A 183 -12.91 0.49 13.95
CA PRO A 183 -13.67 -0.27 14.93
C PRO A 183 -15.16 0.10 14.92
N THR A 184 -16.03 -0.88 15.20
CA THR A 184 -17.48 -0.69 15.32
C THR A 184 -17.87 0.21 16.49
N GLN A 185 -17.03 0.24 17.53
CA GLN A 185 -17.20 1.09 18.71
C GLN A 185 -15.96 1.98 18.89
N PRO A 186 -15.85 3.08 18.11
CA PRO A 186 -14.68 3.94 18.16
C PRO A 186 -14.59 4.69 19.50
N THR A 187 -13.43 4.64 20.12
CA THR A 187 -13.09 5.39 21.34
C THR A 187 -12.76 6.85 21.02
N ALA A 188 -12.50 7.66 22.04
CA ALA A 188 -12.00 9.02 21.85
C ALA A 188 -10.66 9.05 21.10
N VAL A 189 -9.76 8.09 21.38
CA VAL A 189 -8.47 7.95 20.68
C VAL A 189 -8.68 7.75 19.20
N HIS A 190 -9.55 6.84 18.80
CA HIS A 190 -9.83 6.58 17.37
C HIS A 190 -10.36 7.83 16.66
N ARG A 191 -11.34 8.54 17.26
CA ARG A 191 -11.90 9.77 16.66
C ARG A 191 -10.88 10.88 16.53
N THR A 192 -10.03 11.07 17.55
CA THR A 192 -8.94 12.05 17.50
C THR A 192 -7.91 11.66 16.43
N ASN A 193 -7.52 10.39 16.37
CA ASN A 193 -6.57 9.91 15.37
C ASN A 193 -7.12 10.06 13.95
N LEU A 194 -8.40 9.75 13.71
CA LEU A 194 -9.03 9.98 12.39
C LEU A 194 -8.88 11.43 11.93
N HIS A 195 -9.15 12.39 12.82
CA HIS A 195 -9.00 13.81 12.50
C HIS A 195 -7.54 14.16 12.16
N ARG A 196 -6.59 13.72 13.01
CA ARG A 196 -5.17 13.97 12.82
C ARG A 196 -4.58 13.27 11.57
N LEU A 197 -5.07 12.09 11.22
CA LEU A 197 -4.66 11.38 10.01
C LEU A 197 -5.14 12.10 8.74
N ARG A 198 -6.35 12.70 8.76
CA ARG A 198 -6.83 13.54 7.65
C ARG A 198 -5.99 14.82 7.49
N GLU A 199 -5.60 15.45 8.60
CA GLU A 199 -4.68 16.58 8.57
C GLU A 199 -3.32 16.18 7.99
N ALA A 200 -2.76 15.05 8.44
CA ALA A 200 -1.50 14.53 7.92
C ALA A 200 -1.59 14.18 6.42
N ALA A 201 -2.67 13.56 5.97
CA ALA A 201 -2.90 13.30 4.55
C ALA A 201 -2.81 14.60 3.74
N THR A 202 -3.47 15.66 4.19
CA THR A 202 -3.42 16.98 3.54
C THR A 202 -2.02 17.60 3.57
N GLU A 203 -1.33 17.57 4.71
CA GLU A 203 0.02 18.11 4.90
C GLU A 203 1.05 17.45 3.98
N TYR A 204 0.96 16.11 3.84
CA TYR A 204 1.86 15.32 3.00
C TYR A 204 1.36 15.12 1.57
N ARG A 205 0.23 15.75 1.19
CA ARG A 205 -0.40 15.69 -0.14
C ARG A 205 -0.85 14.28 -0.55
N HIS A 206 -1.17 13.43 0.40
CA HIS A 206 -1.83 12.17 0.14
C HIS A 206 -3.34 12.37 0.01
N PRO A 207 -4.02 11.84 -1.00
CA PRO A 207 -5.47 11.79 -1.01
C PRO A 207 -6.00 11.06 0.23
N TRP A 208 -7.09 11.53 0.83
CA TRP A 208 -7.75 10.78 1.88
C TRP A 208 -8.60 9.68 1.24
N GLY A 209 -8.21 8.41 1.43
CA GLY A 209 -8.88 7.25 0.83
C GLY A 209 -10.01 6.68 1.68
N GLY A 210 -10.19 7.13 2.92
CA GLY A 210 -11.27 6.63 3.77
C GLY A 210 -10.82 5.66 4.85
N ALA A 211 -11.79 4.89 5.37
CA ALA A 211 -11.55 3.87 6.41
C ALA A 211 -12.46 2.65 6.14
N LEU A 212 -11.89 1.46 6.13
CA LEU A 212 -12.66 0.22 6.03
C LEU A 212 -13.23 -0.17 7.41
N PRO A 213 -14.46 -0.67 7.50
CA PRO A 213 -15.02 -1.12 8.76
C PRO A 213 -14.31 -2.39 9.25
N ALA A 214 -13.98 -2.47 10.54
CA ALA A 214 -13.37 -3.67 11.16
C ALA A 214 -14.30 -4.89 11.12
N ALA A 215 -15.62 -4.66 11.11
CA ALA A 215 -16.63 -5.72 10.97
C ALA A 215 -17.03 -5.93 9.49
N LEU A 216 -16.11 -5.69 8.57
CA LEU A 216 -16.35 -6.01 7.16
C LEU A 216 -16.55 -7.52 7.03
N ASP A 217 -17.68 -7.91 6.47
CA ASP A 217 -17.95 -9.30 6.15
C ASP A 217 -17.11 -9.71 4.93
N THR A 218 -15.97 -10.32 5.20
CA THR A 218 -15.08 -10.83 4.16
C THR A 218 -15.52 -12.18 3.58
N THR A 219 -16.66 -12.72 4.02
CA THR A 219 -17.18 -13.99 3.50
C THR A 219 -18.08 -13.80 2.28
N THR A 220 -18.50 -12.55 1.98
CA THR A 220 -19.34 -12.25 0.83
C THR A 220 -18.69 -11.24 -0.12
N VAL A 221 -18.72 -11.58 -1.40
CA VAL A 221 -18.22 -10.73 -2.50
C VAL A 221 -18.95 -9.37 -2.50
N GLU A 222 -20.27 -9.36 -2.27
CA GLU A 222 -21.06 -8.12 -2.23
C GLU A 222 -20.59 -7.15 -1.16
N SER A 223 -20.18 -7.66 0.00
CA SER A 223 -19.63 -6.84 1.09
C SER A 223 -18.33 -6.15 0.69
N MET A 224 -17.47 -6.85 -0.05
CA MET A 224 -16.21 -6.29 -0.53
C MET A 224 -16.45 -5.14 -1.53
N TYR A 225 -17.35 -5.33 -2.50
CA TYR A 225 -17.69 -4.27 -3.46
C TYR A 225 -18.40 -3.08 -2.80
N ARG A 226 -19.21 -3.32 -1.78
CA ARG A 226 -19.83 -2.24 -0.98
C ARG A 226 -18.79 -1.47 -0.16
N ALA A 227 -17.80 -2.14 0.43
CA ALA A 227 -16.72 -1.50 1.14
C ALA A 227 -15.82 -0.68 0.20
N ALA A 228 -15.54 -1.19 -1.00
CA ALA A 228 -14.82 -0.49 -2.05
C ALA A 228 -15.49 0.84 -2.43
N ALA A 229 -16.81 0.86 -2.58
CA ALA A 229 -17.58 2.09 -2.86
C ALA A 229 -17.46 3.16 -1.76
N GLY A 230 -17.08 2.77 -0.54
CA GLY A 230 -16.79 3.68 0.57
C GLY A 230 -15.38 4.30 0.52
N LEU A 231 -14.49 3.78 -0.31
CA LEU A 231 -13.15 4.33 -0.55
C LEU A 231 -13.22 5.35 -1.68
N THR A 232 -13.54 6.59 -1.37
CA THR A 232 -13.80 7.64 -2.36
C THR A 232 -12.55 8.14 -3.05
N GLY A 233 -12.56 8.21 -4.39
CA GLY A 233 -11.58 8.93 -5.20
C GLY A 233 -10.15 8.34 -5.23
N THR A 234 -9.97 7.09 -4.81
CA THR A 234 -8.64 6.52 -4.57
C THR A 234 -7.82 6.27 -5.84
N LEU A 235 -8.41 5.73 -6.90
CA LEU A 235 -7.70 5.45 -8.15
C LEU A 235 -7.62 6.69 -9.05
N SER A 236 -8.71 7.43 -9.21
CA SER A 236 -8.74 8.69 -9.98
C SER A 236 -7.79 9.75 -9.41
N ALA A 237 -7.61 9.80 -8.08
CA ALA A 237 -6.64 10.70 -7.47
C ALA A 237 -5.19 10.31 -7.80
N ALA A 238 -4.87 9.00 -7.87
CA ALA A 238 -3.57 8.53 -8.28
C ALA A 238 -3.25 8.88 -9.75
N GLU A 239 -4.22 8.72 -10.65
CA GLU A 239 -4.09 9.12 -12.07
C GLU A 239 -3.86 10.64 -12.23
N GLY A 240 -4.54 11.47 -11.44
CA GLY A 240 -4.37 12.92 -11.46
C GLY A 240 -2.96 13.38 -11.08
N PHE A 241 -2.27 12.64 -10.21
CA PHE A 241 -0.88 12.93 -9.84
C PHE A 241 0.12 12.54 -10.93
N LEU A 242 -0.10 11.44 -11.62
CA LEU A 242 0.76 10.98 -12.72
C LEU A 242 0.69 11.91 -13.95
N GLN A 243 -0.40 12.68 -14.10
CA GLN A 243 -0.59 13.67 -15.17
C GLN A 243 -0.14 15.09 -14.80
N ALA A 244 0.21 15.36 -13.55
CA ALA A 244 0.69 16.67 -13.13
C ALA A 244 2.11 16.90 -13.66
N PRO A 245 2.42 18.11 -14.20
CA PRO A 245 3.77 18.41 -14.67
C PRO A 245 4.75 18.30 -13.48
N SER A 246 5.93 17.77 -13.75
CA SER A 246 7.02 17.64 -12.78
C SER A 246 7.23 18.97 -12.04
N ILE A 247 7.10 18.94 -10.71
CA ILE A 247 7.33 20.14 -9.89
C ILE A 247 8.81 20.51 -10.02
N ASP A 248 9.08 21.75 -10.45
CA ASP A 248 10.42 22.32 -10.51
C ASP A 248 11.11 22.17 -9.14
N PRO A 249 12.27 21.49 -9.05
CA PRO A 249 12.97 21.25 -7.79
C PRO A 249 13.45 22.52 -7.08
N GLY A 250 13.29 23.71 -7.70
CA GLY A 250 13.67 25.03 -7.15
C GLY A 250 12.61 25.72 -6.28
N SER A 251 11.36 25.27 -6.25
CA SER A 251 10.28 25.93 -5.49
C SER A 251 10.05 25.28 -4.13
N HIS A 252 11.01 25.36 -3.21
CA HIS A 252 10.75 25.09 -1.80
C HIS A 252 10.08 26.34 -1.18
N PRO A 253 8.86 26.26 -0.63
CA PRO A 253 8.43 27.25 0.34
C PRO A 253 9.35 27.12 1.57
N ALA A 254 9.92 28.25 2.00
CA ALA A 254 10.72 28.32 3.22
C ALA A 254 9.92 27.70 4.40
N PRO A 255 10.59 26.99 5.33
CA PRO A 255 9.92 26.43 6.49
C PRO A 255 9.23 27.58 7.25
N ALA A 256 7.93 27.42 7.51
CA ALA A 256 7.15 28.34 8.30
C ALA A 256 7.84 28.46 9.67
N THR A 257 8.31 29.66 10.00
CA THR A 257 8.89 29.98 11.30
C THR A 257 7.80 29.76 12.36
N ARG A 258 7.91 28.67 13.12
CA ARG A 258 7.08 28.44 14.30
C ARG A 258 7.39 29.56 15.31
N SER A 259 6.44 30.47 15.48
CA SER A 259 6.44 31.40 16.61
C SER A 259 6.40 30.58 17.90
N SER A 260 7.47 30.71 18.64
CA SER A 260 7.64 30.10 19.97
C SER A 260 6.69 30.73 20.98
N ARG A 261 5.99 29.90 21.74
CA ARG A 261 5.83 29.96 23.21
C ARG A 261 4.73 29.00 23.65
N LEU A 262 5.12 27.80 24.10
CA LEU A 262 4.28 27.01 25.00
C LEU A 262 4.50 27.57 26.42
N PRO A 263 3.44 27.80 27.21
CA PRO A 263 3.60 28.06 28.64
C PRO A 263 4.00 26.76 29.34
N LEU A 264 5.03 26.86 30.15
CA LEU A 264 5.45 25.83 31.09
C LEU A 264 4.36 25.67 32.16
N PHE A 265 3.95 24.43 32.37
CA PHE A 265 3.11 24.07 33.52
C PHE A 265 3.90 24.31 34.81
N GLY A 266 3.29 25.07 35.74
CA GLY A 266 3.58 25.07 37.15
C GLY A 266 2.74 24.01 37.86
#